data_a0e7f58017990944af81e9ff1f8b4808
#
_entry.id   a0e7f58017990944af81e9ff1f8b4808
#
_cell.length_a   1.000
_cell.length_b   1.000
_cell.length_c   1.000
_cell.angle_alpha   90.00
_cell.angle_beta   90.00
_cell.angle_gamma   90.00
#
_symmetry.space_group_name_H-M   'P 1'
#
loop_
_entity.id
_entity.type
_entity.pdbx_description
1 polymer ?
#
loop_
_entity_poly.entity_id
_entity_poly.type
_entity_poly.pdbx_seq_one_letter_code
_entity_poly.pdbx_strand_id
1 'polypeptide(L)'
;YFTRNWEEQPARSENEVMMITRFSEPIKNVQWTRDYEHVLFTNSNNIKMIEIDSRDHRNMSDIVQLNVQNPFAINNFADSKIYFTDRSADGQTILNAVDFPEKSSILRALMPRRTPSKEASEGLLKK
;
A
#
# COMPACT_ATOMS: atom_id res chain seq x y z
N TYR A 1 10.84 11.28 -12.41
CA TYR A 1 11.05 12.63 -12.95
C TYR A 1 10.71 13.67 -11.90
N PHE A 2 11.70 14.50 -11.53
CA PHE A 2 11.56 15.55 -10.52
C PHE A 2 11.21 16.86 -11.21
N THR A 3 10.11 17.47 -10.81
CA THR A 3 9.61 18.74 -11.42
C THR A 3 10.27 19.99 -10.86
N ARG A 4 11.06 19.85 -9.81
CA ARG A 4 11.85 20.91 -9.16
C ARG A 4 13.05 20.32 -8.43
N ASN A 5 14.00 21.16 -8.04
CA ASN A 5 15.11 20.74 -7.20
C ASN A 5 14.60 20.25 -5.84
N TRP A 6 15.20 19.16 -5.37
CA TRP A 6 14.96 18.58 -4.05
C TRP A 6 16.23 18.76 -3.22
N GLU A 7 16.18 19.61 -2.22
CA GLU A 7 17.35 20.01 -1.42
C GLU A 7 17.58 19.10 -0.21
N GLU A 8 16.56 18.38 0.24
CA GLU A 8 16.68 17.38 1.30
C GLU A 8 17.42 16.14 0.79
N GLN A 9 18.15 15.46 1.70
CA GLN A 9 18.89 14.25 1.33
C GLN A 9 17.95 13.07 1.06
N PRO A 10 18.15 12.32 -0.04
CA PRO A 10 19.14 12.55 -1.11
C PRO A 10 18.74 13.71 -2.03
N ALA A 11 19.65 14.66 -2.22
CA ALA A 11 19.41 15.79 -3.10
C ALA A 11 19.10 15.33 -4.55
N ARG A 12 18.19 16.01 -5.21
CA ARG A 12 17.76 15.73 -6.59
C ARG A 12 17.68 17.01 -7.40
N SER A 13 18.10 16.94 -8.65
CA SER A 13 17.99 18.06 -9.57
C SER A 13 16.63 18.06 -10.28
N GLU A 14 16.17 19.24 -10.63
CA GLU A 14 15.05 19.39 -11.54
C GLU A 14 15.31 18.62 -12.84
N ASN A 15 14.29 17.93 -13.37
CA ASN A 15 14.36 17.09 -14.55
C ASN A 15 15.24 15.82 -14.42
N GLU A 16 15.72 15.50 -13.23
CA GLU A 16 16.39 14.23 -12.99
C GLU A 16 15.43 13.06 -13.17
N VAL A 17 15.88 12.02 -13.86
CA VAL A 17 15.16 10.76 -14.04
C VAL A 17 15.86 9.67 -13.26
N MET A 18 15.14 9.05 -12.34
CA MET A 18 15.66 7.97 -11.52
C MET A 18 14.91 6.67 -11.82
N MET A 19 15.67 5.61 -12.10
CA MET A 19 15.10 4.26 -12.20
C MET A 19 14.74 3.76 -10.80
N ILE A 20 13.47 3.41 -10.58
CA ILE A 20 13.00 2.86 -9.31
C ILE A 20 13.18 1.35 -9.28
N THR A 21 12.71 0.66 -10.32
CA THR A 21 12.78 -0.80 -10.44
C THR A 21 12.73 -1.24 -11.90
N ARG A 22 13.08 -2.50 -12.15
CA ARG A 22 13.01 -3.12 -13.47
C ARG A 22 12.57 -4.58 -13.34
N PHE A 23 11.66 -4.99 -14.20
CA PHE A 23 11.20 -6.38 -14.34
C PHE A 23 11.35 -6.86 -15.78
N SER A 24 11.42 -8.16 -15.98
CA SER A 24 11.31 -8.80 -17.30
C SER A 24 9.90 -8.68 -17.86
N GLU A 25 8.90 -8.75 -16.99
CA GLU A 25 7.49 -8.66 -17.33
C GLU A 25 7.00 -7.20 -17.32
N PRO A 26 5.99 -6.86 -18.13
CA PRO A 26 5.45 -5.51 -18.17
C PRO A 26 4.90 -5.05 -16.81
N ILE A 27 5.23 -3.82 -16.45
CA ILE A 27 4.62 -3.11 -15.31
C ILE A 27 3.37 -2.39 -15.81
N LYS A 28 2.25 -2.53 -15.09
CA LYS A 28 0.97 -1.90 -15.43
C LYS A 28 0.33 -1.27 -14.19
N ASN A 29 -0.72 -0.48 -14.39
CA ASN A 29 -1.51 0.16 -13.32
C ASN A 29 -0.66 0.90 -12.29
N VAL A 30 0.33 1.65 -12.75
CA VAL A 30 1.24 2.40 -11.87
C VAL A 30 0.51 3.58 -11.23
N GLN A 31 0.50 3.64 -9.91
CA GLN A 31 -0.21 4.65 -9.13
C GLN A 31 0.61 5.07 -7.92
N TRP A 32 0.55 6.35 -7.57
CA TRP A 32 1.06 6.83 -6.29
C TRP A 32 0.17 6.36 -5.14
N THR A 33 0.79 6.13 -4.00
CA THR A 33 0.07 5.98 -2.73
C THR A 33 -0.22 7.34 -2.11
N ARG A 34 -1.11 7.39 -1.12
CA ARG A 34 -1.54 8.64 -0.47
C ARG A 34 -0.39 9.38 0.23
N ASP A 35 0.57 8.63 0.74
CA ASP A 35 1.74 9.18 1.44
C ASP A 35 2.80 9.74 0.49
N TYR A 36 2.66 9.53 -0.81
CA TYR A 36 3.65 9.89 -1.84
C TYR A 36 5.05 9.29 -1.62
N GLU A 37 5.17 8.28 -0.76
CA GLU A 37 6.43 7.59 -0.47
C GLU A 37 6.53 6.25 -1.18
N HIS A 38 5.39 5.73 -1.67
CA HIS A 38 5.31 4.45 -2.35
C HIS A 38 4.63 4.56 -3.70
N VAL A 39 4.90 3.57 -4.54
CA VAL A 39 4.21 3.34 -5.81
C VAL A 39 3.60 1.95 -5.81
N LEU A 40 2.29 1.89 -6.08
CA LEU A 40 1.54 0.67 -6.33
C LEU A 40 1.57 0.36 -7.83
N PHE A 41 1.75 -0.89 -8.20
CA PHE A 41 1.70 -1.34 -9.59
C PHE A 41 1.34 -2.81 -9.70
N THR A 42 0.96 -3.25 -10.89
CA THR A 42 0.76 -4.66 -11.20
C THR A 42 1.88 -5.17 -12.09
N ASN A 43 2.32 -6.39 -11.83
CA ASN A 43 3.32 -7.11 -12.61
C ASN A 43 2.97 -8.59 -12.64
N SER A 44 2.79 -9.16 -13.82
CA SER A 44 2.24 -10.51 -14.02
C SER A 44 0.90 -10.69 -13.28
N ASN A 45 0.84 -11.55 -12.29
CA ASN A 45 -0.34 -11.82 -11.47
C ASN A 45 -0.24 -11.24 -10.05
N ASN A 46 0.68 -10.31 -9.82
CA ASN A 46 0.88 -9.70 -8.50
C ASN A 46 0.53 -8.22 -8.50
N ILE A 47 -0.06 -7.78 -7.40
CA ILE A 47 -0.12 -6.36 -7.02
C ILE A 47 1.05 -6.13 -6.08
N LYS A 48 1.92 -5.19 -6.45
CA LYS A 48 3.15 -4.88 -5.73
C LYS A 48 3.16 -3.43 -5.28
N MET A 49 3.88 -3.18 -4.20
CA MET A 49 4.16 -1.84 -3.71
C MET A 49 5.66 -1.69 -3.51
N ILE A 50 6.21 -0.57 -3.95
CA ILE A 50 7.63 -0.26 -3.81
C ILE A 50 7.83 1.12 -3.19
N GLU A 51 8.76 1.21 -2.27
CA GLU A 51 9.21 2.45 -1.66
C GLU A 51 10.05 3.28 -2.64
N ILE A 52 9.84 4.60 -2.65
CA ILE A 52 10.60 5.52 -3.51
C ILE A 52 11.96 5.86 -2.90
N ASP A 53 12.00 5.95 -1.56
CA ASP A 53 13.25 6.20 -0.85
C ASP A 53 14.26 5.06 -1.08
N SER A 54 15.51 5.41 -1.28
CA SER A 54 16.59 4.46 -1.55
C SER A 54 17.72 4.52 -0.53
N ARG A 55 17.54 5.28 0.56
CA ARG A 55 18.62 5.50 1.56
C ARG A 55 19.03 4.20 2.25
N ASP A 56 18.06 3.35 2.58
CA ASP A 56 18.26 2.10 3.34
C ASP A 56 17.93 0.82 2.54
N HIS A 57 18.01 0.86 1.23
CA HIS A 57 17.42 -0.07 0.28
C HIS A 57 15.91 0.16 0.10
N ARG A 58 15.46 0.01 -1.16
CA ARG A 58 14.03 0.11 -1.46
C ARG A 58 13.32 -1.16 -1.03
N ASN A 59 12.38 -1.00 -0.12
CA ASN A 59 11.51 -2.08 0.23
C ASN A 59 10.46 -2.30 -0.87
N MET A 60 10.28 -3.53 -1.28
CA MET A 60 9.24 -3.95 -2.19
C MET A 60 8.46 -5.10 -1.56
N SER A 61 7.15 -4.99 -1.59
CA SER A 61 6.24 -5.97 -1.01
C SER A 61 5.21 -6.43 -2.03
N ASP A 62 4.90 -7.71 -2.01
CA ASP A 62 3.75 -8.27 -2.69
C ASP A 62 2.52 -8.07 -1.81
N ILE A 63 1.54 -7.32 -2.30
CA ILE A 63 0.31 -7.05 -1.56
C ILE A 63 -0.67 -8.19 -1.74
N VAL A 64 -0.87 -8.62 -2.98
CA VAL A 64 -1.78 -9.72 -3.33
C VAL A 64 -1.24 -10.45 -4.54
N GLN A 65 -1.30 -11.78 -4.48
CA GLN A 65 -1.12 -12.65 -5.63
C GLN A 65 -2.49 -13.14 -6.13
N LEU A 66 -2.72 -13.06 -7.42
CA LEU A 66 -4.02 -13.26 -8.05
C LEU A 66 -4.00 -14.45 -9.01
N ASN A 67 -5.20 -14.94 -9.36
CA ASN A 67 -5.35 -16.02 -10.34
C ASN A 67 -5.37 -15.52 -11.79
N VAL A 68 -5.49 -14.21 -11.99
CA VAL A 68 -5.53 -13.58 -13.31
C VAL A 68 -4.20 -12.93 -13.65
N GLN A 69 -3.81 -13.05 -14.93
CA GLN A 69 -2.63 -12.35 -15.44
C GLN A 69 -2.99 -10.88 -15.76
N ASN A 70 -2.10 -9.98 -15.40
CA ASN A 70 -2.28 -8.54 -15.60
C ASN A 70 -3.60 -8.00 -15.03
N PRO A 71 -3.85 -8.16 -13.73
CA PRO A 71 -5.07 -7.70 -13.10
C PRO A 71 -5.20 -6.18 -13.22
N PHE A 72 -6.43 -5.70 -13.27
CA PHE A 72 -6.68 -4.28 -13.04
C PHE A 72 -6.68 -4.02 -11.53
N ALA A 73 -5.99 -2.99 -11.09
CA ALA A 73 -5.97 -2.58 -9.70
C ALA A 73 -6.08 -1.05 -9.58
N ILE A 74 -6.80 -0.57 -8.58
CA ILE A 74 -6.95 0.85 -8.29
C ILE A 74 -6.87 1.09 -6.79
N ASN A 75 -6.06 2.07 -6.41
CA ASN A 75 -5.96 2.54 -5.04
C ASN A 75 -7.00 3.63 -4.78
N ASN A 76 -7.93 3.37 -3.85
CA ASN A 76 -8.92 4.35 -3.43
C ASN A 76 -8.51 4.99 -2.09
N PHE A 77 -8.16 6.28 -2.14
CA PHE A 77 -7.71 7.01 -0.95
C PHE A 77 -8.82 7.35 0.04
N ALA A 78 -10.09 7.32 -0.38
CA ALA A 78 -11.21 7.70 0.48
C ALA A 78 -11.49 6.64 1.55
N ASP A 79 -11.37 5.38 1.21
CA ASP A 79 -11.63 4.24 2.11
C ASP A 79 -10.38 3.45 2.48
N SER A 80 -9.20 3.89 2.01
CA SER A 80 -7.91 3.22 2.24
C SER A 80 -7.89 1.77 1.76
N LYS A 81 -8.47 1.51 0.60
CA LYS A 81 -8.53 0.17 0.00
C LYS A 81 -7.92 0.13 -1.39
N ILE A 82 -7.38 -1.03 -1.73
CA ILE A 82 -6.98 -1.38 -3.09
C ILE A 82 -8.05 -2.31 -3.64
N TYR A 83 -8.75 -1.86 -4.68
CA TYR A 83 -9.72 -2.65 -5.43
C TYR A 83 -9.04 -3.30 -6.62
N PHE A 84 -9.37 -4.54 -6.92
CA PHE A 84 -8.77 -5.27 -8.02
C PHE A 84 -9.70 -6.33 -8.60
N THR A 85 -9.46 -6.67 -9.86
CA THR A 85 -10.14 -7.79 -10.51
C THR A 85 -9.34 -9.07 -10.34
N ASP A 86 -10.05 -10.15 -10.04
CA ASP A 86 -9.49 -11.50 -9.98
C ASP A 86 -10.43 -12.48 -10.67
N ARG A 87 -10.04 -13.72 -10.73
CA ARG A 87 -10.84 -14.81 -11.28
C ARG A 87 -11.18 -15.82 -10.18
N SER A 88 -12.46 -16.09 -10.01
CA SER A 88 -12.95 -17.12 -9.09
C SER A 88 -12.67 -18.54 -9.62
N ALA A 89 -12.86 -19.55 -8.78
CA ALA A 89 -12.59 -20.95 -9.12
C ALA A 89 -13.46 -21.47 -10.30
N ASP A 90 -14.64 -20.91 -10.51
CA ASP A 90 -15.53 -21.17 -11.63
C ASP A 90 -15.24 -20.35 -12.90
N GLY A 91 -14.14 -19.58 -12.88
CA GLY A 91 -13.65 -18.80 -14.02
C GLY A 91 -14.31 -17.44 -14.22
N GLN A 92 -15.20 -17.01 -13.32
CA GLN A 92 -15.84 -15.69 -13.39
C GLN A 92 -14.87 -14.58 -12.94
N THR A 93 -15.00 -13.41 -13.56
CA THR A 93 -14.28 -12.22 -13.09
C THR A 93 -15.00 -11.63 -11.87
N ILE A 94 -14.27 -11.47 -10.78
CA ILE A 94 -14.76 -10.91 -9.53
C ILE A 94 -14.00 -9.62 -9.18
N LEU A 95 -14.68 -8.70 -8.51
CA LEU A 95 -14.07 -7.50 -7.94
C LEU A 95 -13.83 -7.75 -6.45
N ASN A 96 -12.59 -7.62 -6.04
CA ASN A 96 -12.15 -7.76 -4.66
C ASN A 96 -11.57 -6.46 -4.12
N ALA A 97 -11.41 -6.39 -2.81
CA ALA A 97 -10.73 -5.31 -2.15
C ALA A 97 -9.86 -5.83 -1.00
N VAL A 98 -8.73 -5.19 -0.78
CA VAL A 98 -7.85 -5.39 0.36
C VAL A 98 -7.57 -4.05 1.02
N ASP A 99 -7.43 -4.05 2.34
CA ASP A 99 -7.04 -2.84 3.06
C ASP A 99 -5.63 -2.42 2.65
N PHE A 100 -5.44 -1.11 2.47
CA PHE A 100 -4.12 -0.58 2.18
C PHE A 100 -3.20 -0.86 3.38
N PRO A 101 -1.97 -1.38 3.16
CA PRO A 101 -1.03 -1.65 4.26
C PRO A 101 -0.76 -0.38 5.06
N GLU A 102 -1.17 -0.36 6.32
CA GLU A 102 -0.82 0.76 7.19
C GLU A 102 0.67 0.69 7.55
N LYS A 103 1.34 1.84 7.53
CA LYS A 103 2.67 1.94 8.16
C LYS A 103 2.54 1.47 9.60
N SER A 104 3.18 0.37 9.95
CA SER A 104 3.35 -0.02 11.36
C SER A 104 4.24 1.02 12.01
N SER A 105 3.62 2.04 12.61
CA SER A 105 4.35 2.99 13.44
C SER A 105 4.96 2.22 14.60
N ILE A 106 6.28 2.22 14.74
CA ILE A 106 6.99 1.67 15.89
C ILE A 106 6.42 2.25 17.20
N LEU A 107 5.95 3.50 17.18
CA LEU A 107 5.25 4.14 18.29
C LEU A 107 3.92 3.44 18.65
N ARG A 108 3.19 2.86 17.68
CA ARG A 108 1.96 2.12 17.94
C ARG A 108 2.22 0.76 18.60
N ALA A 109 3.35 0.14 18.29
CA ALA A 109 3.80 -1.11 18.94
C ALA A 109 4.28 -0.89 20.39
N LEU A 110 4.73 0.32 20.72
CA LEU A 110 5.20 0.70 22.05
C LEU A 110 4.08 1.27 22.95
N MET A 111 2.90 1.61 22.42
CA MET A 111 1.78 2.04 23.24
C MET A 111 1.07 0.83 23.84
N PRO A 112 0.97 0.71 25.18
CA PRO A 112 0.17 -0.35 25.79
C PRO A 112 -1.27 -0.23 25.30
N ARG A 113 -1.83 -1.34 24.80
CA ARG A 113 -3.25 -1.42 24.45
C ARG A 113 -4.05 -1.08 25.71
N ARG A 114 -4.75 0.06 25.70
CA ARG A 114 -5.77 0.33 26.72
C ARG A 114 -6.84 -0.74 26.55
N THR A 115 -6.82 -1.74 27.41
CA THR A 115 -7.98 -2.62 27.59
C THR A 115 -9.11 -1.75 28.12
N PRO A 116 -10.32 -1.79 27.51
CA PRO A 116 -11.46 -1.07 28.09
C PRO A 116 -11.67 -1.63 29.51
N SER A 117 -11.63 -0.76 30.50
CA SER A 117 -11.89 -1.11 31.89
C SER A 117 -13.33 -1.60 32.01
N LYS A 118 -13.52 -2.80 32.57
CA LYS A 118 -14.81 -3.45 32.83
C LYS A 118 -15.65 -2.77 33.94
N GLU A 119 -15.43 -1.51 34.24
CA GLU A 119 -16.07 -0.82 35.39
C GLU A 119 -17.30 0.01 35.06
N ALA A 120 -17.90 -0.13 33.87
CA ALA A 120 -19.10 0.67 33.53
C ALA A 120 -20.41 -0.12 33.46
N SER A 121 -20.50 -1.37 33.93
CA SER A 121 -21.74 -2.15 33.84
C SER A 121 -22.36 -2.64 35.17
N GLU A 122 -21.83 -2.23 36.34
CA GLU A 122 -22.42 -2.65 37.64
C GLU A 122 -23.20 -1.56 38.39
N GLY A 123 -23.48 -0.42 37.76
CA GLY A 123 -24.16 0.72 38.41
C GLY A 123 -25.67 0.87 38.19
N LEU A 124 -26.34 -0.01 37.46
CA LEU A 124 -27.76 0.20 37.05
C LEU A 124 -28.76 -0.89 37.42
N LEU A 125 -28.51 -1.65 38.48
CA LEU A 125 -29.47 -2.62 39.02
C LEU A 125 -29.58 -2.55 40.55
N LYS A 126 -29.96 -1.35 41.06
CA LYS A 126 -30.58 -1.22 42.39
C LYS A 126 -31.36 0.09 42.44
N LYS A 127 -32.59 0.06 42.06
CA LYS A 127 -33.76 0.75 42.69
C LYS A 127 -35.04 0.17 42.13
#